data_d6c233c0c384acc0c5510b48c723824d
#
_entry.id   d6c233c0c384acc0c5510b48c723824d
#
_cell.length_a   1.000
_cell.length_b   1.000
_cell.length_c   1.000
_cell.angle_alpha   90.00
_cell.angle_beta   90.00
_cell.angle_gamma   90.00
#
_symmetry.space_group_name_H-M   'P 1'
#
loop_
_entity.id
_entity.type
_entity.pdbx_description
1 polymer ?
#
loop_
_entity_poly.entity_id
_entity_poly.type
_entity_poly.pdbx_seq_one_letter_code
_entity_poly.pdbx_strand_id
1 'polypeptide(L)'
;MSKKSVYGLIIALLVPILCYLWLKQASDTAVIMPRHYLLDTVVENVVKGKKQSDSIWHTTKDIRLVNQLGDTVNLYDQRGKIIILDFFFTSCGSICPKLTHNMSKLQQSFMRGGDKHKKQVDTSIVQFMSMSVDPERDSVPVIREYANKMDVIGDNWWLLTGNRDSIYKFAFEEVKVDKFSEEPVSPDFVHTSRFVLIDKNMQVRGYYNGLDSASLLKLAKDVGYIMLEKDKKRKSGIFQQIIDLSWLWLIIAVLIGGFVYYFSSTRQKN
;
A
#
# COMPACT_ATOMS: atom_id res chain seq x y z
N MET A 1 -3.31 -31.38 48.76
CA MET A 1 -3.48 -31.36 47.26
C MET A 1 -2.69 -32.52 46.69
N SER A 2 -3.30 -33.29 45.80
CA SER A 2 -2.56 -34.35 45.11
C SER A 2 -1.56 -33.75 44.12
N LYS A 3 -0.43 -34.44 43.87
CA LYS A 3 0.56 -33.95 42.86
C LYS A 3 -0.10 -33.66 41.50
N LYS A 4 -1.14 -34.45 41.12
CA LYS A 4 -1.89 -34.26 39.90
C LYS A 4 -2.70 -32.95 39.87
N SER A 5 -3.27 -32.51 41.02
CA SER A 5 -4.00 -31.25 41.11
C SER A 5 -3.06 -30.03 40.99
N VAL A 6 -1.83 -30.14 41.51
CA VAL A 6 -0.81 -29.08 41.38
C VAL A 6 -0.38 -28.93 39.92
N TYR A 7 -0.14 -30.03 39.19
CA TYR A 7 0.17 -29.97 37.75
C TYR A 7 -0.95 -29.36 36.93
N GLY A 8 -2.22 -29.72 37.22
CA GLY A 8 -3.37 -29.15 36.56
C GLY A 8 -3.46 -27.61 36.73
N LEU A 9 -3.18 -27.14 37.95
CA LEU A 9 -3.20 -25.70 38.26
C LEU A 9 -2.04 -24.95 37.58
N ILE A 10 -0.83 -25.57 37.53
CA ILE A 10 0.33 -25.01 36.83
C ILE A 10 0.03 -24.90 35.31
N ILE A 11 -0.51 -25.94 34.70
CA ILE A 11 -0.87 -25.93 33.26
C ILE A 11 -1.94 -24.88 32.99
N ALA A 12 -2.97 -24.78 33.82
CA ALA A 12 -4.05 -23.82 33.66
C ALA A 12 -3.57 -22.35 33.75
N LEU A 13 -2.49 -22.09 34.49
CA LEU A 13 -1.86 -20.76 34.57
C LEU A 13 -0.85 -20.51 33.45
N LEU A 14 -0.02 -21.50 33.12
CA LEU A 14 1.06 -21.33 32.15
C LEU A 14 0.53 -21.21 30.70
N VAL A 15 -0.49 -21.99 30.32
CA VAL A 15 -1.01 -21.96 28.94
C VAL A 15 -1.54 -20.58 28.53
N PRO A 16 -2.38 -19.88 29.32
CA PRO A 16 -2.81 -18.52 28.99
C PRO A 16 -1.65 -17.52 28.92
N ILE A 17 -0.67 -17.63 29.80
CA ILE A 17 0.50 -16.75 29.82
C ILE A 17 1.34 -16.96 28.54
N LEU A 18 1.62 -18.20 28.16
CA LEU A 18 2.34 -18.52 26.93
C LEU A 18 1.56 -18.07 25.68
N CYS A 19 0.24 -18.29 25.63
CA CYS A 19 -0.60 -17.79 24.56
C CYS A 19 -0.57 -16.25 24.48
N TYR A 20 -0.63 -15.57 25.62
CA TYR A 20 -0.54 -14.11 25.67
C TYR A 20 0.82 -13.60 25.15
N LEU A 21 1.92 -14.21 25.60
CA LEU A 21 3.27 -13.84 25.13
C LEU A 21 3.45 -14.11 23.65
N TRP A 22 2.92 -15.22 23.14
CA TRP A 22 2.95 -15.56 21.72
C TRP A 22 2.11 -14.58 20.89
N LEU A 23 0.89 -14.24 21.33
CA LEU A 23 0.03 -13.26 20.69
C LEU A 23 0.66 -11.86 20.71
N LYS A 24 1.30 -11.47 21.82
CA LYS A 24 2.01 -10.20 21.91
C LYS A 24 3.16 -10.16 20.91
N GLN A 25 3.98 -11.19 20.83
CA GLN A 25 5.08 -11.26 19.87
C GLN A 25 4.57 -11.27 18.42
N ALA A 26 3.48 -11.97 18.12
CA ALA A 26 2.84 -11.96 16.80
C ALA A 26 2.26 -10.58 16.47
N SER A 27 1.74 -9.84 17.45
CA SER A 27 1.27 -8.46 17.30
C SER A 27 2.40 -7.47 17.01
N ASP A 28 3.56 -7.64 17.68
CA ASP A 28 4.72 -6.77 17.48
C ASP A 28 5.35 -6.96 16.09
N THR A 29 5.11 -8.10 15.44
CA THR A 29 5.49 -8.36 14.05
C THR A 29 4.39 -8.00 13.03
N ALA A 30 3.30 -7.37 13.49
CA ALA A 30 2.21 -6.98 12.61
C ALA A 30 2.68 -5.97 11.55
N VAL A 31 2.31 -6.24 10.31
CA VAL A 31 2.63 -5.36 9.17
C VAL A 31 1.89 -4.04 9.35
N ILE A 32 2.64 -2.94 9.45
CA ILE A 32 2.08 -1.60 9.47
C ILE A 32 1.78 -1.20 8.03
N MET A 33 0.49 -1.14 7.68
CA MET A 33 0.05 -0.69 6.35
C MET A 33 0.45 0.77 6.11
N PRO A 34 0.85 1.15 4.89
CA PRO A 34 1.09 2.54 4.52
C PRO A 34 -0.14 3.39 4.82
N ARG A 35 0.07 4.52 5.49
CA ARG A 35 -1.02 5.45 5.85
C ARG A 35 -1.60 6.14 4.62
N HIS A 36 -2.82 6.64 4.71
CA HIS A 36 -3.35 7.62 3.78
C HIS A 36 -2.81 9.01 4.13
N TYR A 37 -2.53 9.84 3.13
CA TYR A 37 -1.89 11.15 3.35
C TYR A 37 -2.85 12.32 3.26
N LEU A 38 -3.80 12.28 2.36
CA LEU A 38 -4.68 13.41 2.08
C LEU A 38 -6.07 13.14 2.64
N LEU A 39 -6.41 13.83 3.73
CA LEU A 39 -7.71 13.73 4.39
C LEU A 39 -8.62 14.85 3.86
N ASP A 40 -9.78 14.50 3.31
CA ASP A 40 -10.78 15.46 2.88
C ASP A 40 -11.68 15.89 4.07
N THR A 41 -12.23 14.90 4.79
CA THR A 41 -13.11 15.19 5.93
C THR A 41 -13.22 13.98 6.87
N VAL A 42 -13.74 14.23 8.06
CA VAL A 42 -14.11 13.20 9.02
C VAL A 42 -15.61 13.24 9.22
N VAL A 43 -16.28 12.12 9.00
CA VAL A 43 -17.73 11.97 9.19
C VAL A 43 -17.98 11.20 10.48
N GLU A 44 -18.79 11.78 11.38
CA GLU A 44 -19.24 11.09 12.58
C GLU A 44 -20.56 10.35 12.29
N ASN A 45 -20.54 9.06 12.42
CA ASN A 45 -21.71 8.20 12.31
C ASN A 45 -22.07 7.59 13.66
N VAL A 46 -23.36 7.43 13.94
CA VAL A 46 -23.82 6.71 15.12
C VAL A 46 -24.21 5.28 14.70
N VAL A 47 -23.36 4.30 15.03
CA VAL A 47 -23.61 2.90 14.76
C VAL A 47 -23.92 2.17 16.07
N LYS A 48 -25.11 1.60 16.20
CA LYS A 48 -25.57 0.90 17.41
C LYS A 48 -25.45 1.74 18.70
N GLY A 49 -25.76 3.05 18.62
CA GLY A 49 -25.72 3.97 19.76
C GLY A 49 -24.31 4.45 20.17
N LYS A 50 -23.26 4.06 19.45
CA LYS A 50 -21.89 4.54 19.66
C LYS A 50 -21.49 5.48 18.54
N LYS A 51 -20.88 6.63 18.90
CA LYS A 51 -20.27 7.52 17.93
C LYS A 51 -19.05 6.84 17.33
N GLN A 52 -19.04 6.71 16.03
CA GLN A 52 -17.91 6.20 15.24
C GLN A 52 -17.52 7.29 14.26
N SER A 53 -16.26 7.74 14.30
CA SER A 53 -15.71 8.64 13.30
C SER A 53 -15.11 7.83 12.16
N ASP A 54 -15.45 8.18 10.92
CA ASP A 54 -14.85 7.60 9.72
C ASP A 54 -14.15 8.70 8.92
N SER A 55 -12.94 8.40 8.44
CA SER A 55 -12.12 9.35 7.68
C SER A 55 -12.37 9.16 6.19
N ILE A 56 -12.75 10.22 5.50
CA ILE A 56 -12.87 10.25 4.04
C ILE A 56 -11.56 10.77 3.48
N TRP A 57 -10.83 9.87 2.80
CA TRP A 57 -9.54 10.17 2.20
C TRP A 57 -9.72 10.70 0.79
N HIS A 58 -8.89 11.68 0.42
CA HIS A 58 -8.90 12.29 -0.89
C HIS A 58 -8.64 11.26 -1.99
N THR A 59 -9.48 11.27 -3.00
CA THR A 59 -9.32 10.48 -4.21
C THR A 59 -8.89 11.42 -5.33
N THR A 60 -7.70 11.21 -5.89
CA THR A 60 -7.18 12.06 -6.96
C THR A 60 -8.14 12.11 -8.14
N LYS A 61 -8.33 13.29 -8.73
CA LYS A 61 -9.17 13.43 -9.92
C LYS A 61 -8.51 12.82 -11.15
N ASP A 62 -9.33 12.53 -12.13
CA ASP A 62 -8.85 12.04 -13.42
C ASP A 62 -8.05 13.11 -14.17
N ILE A 63 -7.02 12.67 -14.88
CA ILE A 63 -6.26 13.51 -15.80
C ILE A 63 -6.05 12.77 -17.12
N ARG A 64 -6.26 13.49 -18.22
CA ARG A 64 -6.09 12.99 -19.60
C ARG A 64 -4.80 13.52 -20.18
N LEU A 65 -3.92 12.60 -20.58
CA LEU A 65 -2.58 12.91 -21.11
C LEU A 65 -2.28 12.03 -22.33
N VAL A 66 -1.13 12.28 -22.97
CA VAL A 66 -0.66 11.49 -24.11
C VAL A 66 0.63 10.79 -23.71
N ASN A 67 0.73 9.49 -24.00
CA ASN A 67 1.91 8.70 -23.68
C ASN A 67 3.00 8.80 -24.78
N GLN A 68 4.17 8.21 -24.55
CA GLN A 68 5.29 8.18 -25.49
C GLN A 68 4.98 7.46 -26.81
N LEU A 69 3.92 6.67 -26.88
CA LEU A 69 3.48 5.98 -28.09
C LEU A 69 2.53 6.85 -28.94
N GLY A 70 2.01 7.93 -28.35
CA GLY A 70 1.04 8.83 -28.96
C GLY A 70 -0.41 8.49 -28.60
N ASP A 71 -0.63 7.51 -27.70
CA ASP A 71 -1.96 7.15 -27.25
C ASP A 71 -2.45 8.13 -26.18
N THR A 72 -3.71 8.51 -26.28
CA THR A 72 -4.38 9.26 -25.21
C THR A 72 -4.78 8.30 -24.10
N VAL A 73 -4.36 8.61 -22.87
CA VAL A 73 -4.59 7.80 -21.68
C VAL A 73 -5.20 8.63 -20.56
N ASN A 74 -6.05 8.01 -19.74
CA ASN A 74 -6.59 8.63 -18.54
C ASN A 74 -6.01 7.92 -17.31
N LEU A 75 -5.81 8.66 -16.22
CA LEU A 75 -5.38 8.08 -14.96
C LEU A 75 -6.39 7.02 -14.48
N TYR A 76 -7.68 7.28 -14.65
CA TYR A 76 -8.76 6.39 -14.21
C TYR A 76 -8.85 5.07 -14.98
N ASP A 77 -8.23 4.96 -16.14
CA ASP A 77 -8.09 3.68 -16.87
C ASP A 77 -7.19 2.69 -16.08
N GLN A 78 -6.42 3.21 -15.12
CA GLN A 78 -5.54 2.42 -14.26
C GLN A 78 -6.13 2.14 -12.85
N ARG A 79 -7.42 2.42 -12.64
CA ARG A 79 -8.09 2.04 -11.39
C ARG A 79 -7.97 0.54 -11.14
N GLY A 80 -7.75 0.19 -9.88
CA GLY A 80 -7.49 -1.20 -9.47
C GLY A 80 -6.02 -1.59 -9.49
N LYS A 81 -5.15 -0.77 -10.10
CA LYS A 81 -3.70 -0.92 -10.04
C LYS A 81 -3.10 0.02 -8.99
N ILE A 82 -1.90 -0.30 -8.56
CA ILE A 82 -1.06 0.58 -7.76
C ILE A 82 -0.23 1.42 -8.73
N ILE A 83 -0.20 2.74 -8.53
CA ILE A 83 0.49 3.65 -9.41
C ILE A 83 1.70 4.22 -8.68
N ILE A 84 2.85 4.19 -9.35
CA ILE A 84 4.07 4.89 -8.93
C ILE A 84 4.29 6.02 -9.92
N LEU A 85 4.18 7.24 -9.42
CA LEU A 85 4.22 8.47 -10.22
C LEU A 85 5.45 9.28 -9.87
N ASP A 86 6.11 9.85 -10.89
CA ASP A 86 7.10 10.92 -10.75
C ASP A 86 6.88 12.03 -11.77
N PHE A 87 7.64 13.12 -11.58
CA PHE A 87 7.65 14.27 -12.47
C PHE A 87 9.04 14.45 -13.06
N PHE A 88 9.14 14.65 -14.38
CA PHE A 88 10.40 14.76 -15.09
C PHE A 88 10.32 15.81 -16.20
N PHE A 89 11.46 16.08 -16.83
CA PHE A 89 11.53 16.76 -18.12
C PHE A 89 12.79 16.31 -18.86
N THR A 90 12.72 16.25 -20.19
CA THR A 90 13.76 15.61 -21.00
C THR A 90 15.07 16.39 -21.04
N SER A 91 15.01 17.73 -20.89
CA SER A 91 16.17 18.61 -20.89
C SER A 91 16.88 18.70 -19.51
N CYS A 92 16.43 17.93 -18.50
CA CYS A 92 17.11 17.86 -17.21
C CYS A 92 18.44 17.11 -17.30
N GLY A 93 19.54 17.81 -17.11
CA GLY A 93 20.90 17.23 -17.15
C GLY A 93 21.36 16.62 -15.82
N SER A 94 20.61 16.71 -14.75
CA SER A 94 21.07 16.40 -13.39
C SER A 94 20.39 15.22 -12.74
N ILE A 95 19.18 15.41 -12.20
CA ILE A 95 18.51 14.40 -11.38
C ILE A 95 17.57 13.47 -12.17
N CYS A 96 16.89 13.95 -13.22
CA CYS A 96 15.90 13.16 -13.95
C CYS A 96 16.48 11.87 -14.54
N PRO A 97 17.69 11.83 -15.17
CA PRO A 97 18.26 10.58 -15.62
C PRO A 97 18.49 9.56 -14.48
N LYS A 98 18.85 10.04 -13.28
CA LYS A 98 19.03 9.18 -12.10
C LYS A 98 17.70 8.66 -11.58
N LEU A 99 16.66 9.51 -11.56
CA LEU A 99 15.30 9.11 -11.16
C LEU A 99 14.74 8.08 -12.13
N THR A 100 14.86 8.33 -13.45
CA THR A 100 14.42 7.37 -14.48
C THR A 100 15.15 6.03 -14.34
N HIS A 101 16.46 6.04 -14.11
CA HIS A 101 17.23 4.82 -13.87
C HIS A 101 16.77 4.07 -12.62
N ASN A 102 16.50 4.78 -11.52
CA ASN A 102 16.01 4.17 -10.29
C ASN A 102 14.58 3.65 -10.44
N MET A 103 13.72 4.35 -11.20
CA MET A 103 12.39 3.89 -11.56
C MET A 103 12.46 2.58 -12.39
N SER A 104 13.42 2.51 -13.35
CA SER A 104 13.66 1.28 -14.13
C SER A 104 14.07 0.10 -13.25
N LYS A 105 14.97 0.32 -12.28
CA LYS A 105 15.33 -0.72 -11.30
C LYS A 105 14.13 -1.16 -10.47
N LEU A 106 13.30 -0.21 -10.05
CA LEU A 106 12.09 -0.51 -9.29
C LEU A 106 11.11 -1.32 -10.16
N GLN A 107 10.88 -0.93 -11.41
CA GLN A 107 10.06 -1.67 -12.37
C GLN A 107 10.55 -3.11 -12.52
N GLN A 108 11.86 -3.30 -12.69
CA GLN A 108 12.47 -4.63 -12.80
C GLN A 108 12.25 -5.49 -11.55
N SER A 109 12.12 -4.89 -10.36
CA SER A 109 11.87 -5.63 -9.12
C SER A 109 10.47 -6.24 -9.05
N PHE A 110 9.53 -5.74 -9.86
CA PHE A 110 8.16 -6.27 -9.98
C PHE A 110 7.97 -7.21 -11.19
N MET A 111 9.07 -7.54 -11.90
CA MET A 111 9.00 -8.54 -12.97
C MET A 111 8.77 -9.93 -12.39
N ARG A 112 7.89 -10.72 -13.04
CA ARG A 112 7.72 -12.14 -12.69
C ARG A 112 9.02 -12.89 -12.93
N GLY A 113 9.66 -13.35 -11.86
CA GLY A 113 10.76 -14.29 -11.93
C GLY A 113 10.24 -15.68 -12.30
N GLY A 114 10.57 -16.20 -13.46
CA GLY A 114 10.17 -17.56 -13.84
C GLY A 114 10.88 -18.10 -15.07
N ASP A 115 11.18 -17.28 -16.04
CA ASP A 115 11.90 -17.72 -17.24
C ASP A 115 13.00 -16.71 -17.56
N LYS A 116 14.26 -17.16 -17.53
CA LYS A 116 15.43 -16.30 -17.79
C LYS A 116 15.40 -15.68 -19.21
N HIS A 117 14.50 -16.14 -20.08
CA HIS A 117 14.36 -15.69 -21.47
C HIS A 117 13.14 -14.80 -21.74
N LYS A 118 12.19 -14.69 -20.81
CA LYS A 118 11.03 -13.78 -20.91
C LYS A 118 10.88 -12.98 -19.62
N LYS A 119 11.57 -11.85 -19.56
CA LYS A 119 11.33 -10.82 -18.54
C LYS A 119 9.99 -10.16 -18.83
N GLN A 120 8.91 -10.75 -18.34
CA GLN A 120 7.56 -10.20 -18.48
C GLN A 120 7.18 -9.46 -17.21
N VAL A 121 6.96 -8.16 -17.33
CA VAL A 121 6.46 -7.33 -16.22
C VAL A 121 5.02 -7.72 -15.94
N ASP A 122 4.64 -7.86 -14.67
CA ASP A 122 3.24 -8.02 -14.30
C ASP A 122 2.51 -6.68 -14.40
N THR A 123 2.01 -6.38 -15.59
CA THR A 123 1.30 -5.14 -15.91
C THR A 123 -0.07 -5.02 -15.23
N SER A 124 -0.54 -6.11 -14.59
CA SER A 124 -1.86 -6.14 -13.98
C SER A 124 -1.94 -5.46 -12.61
N ILE A 125 -0.80 -5.30 -11.93
CA ILE A 125 -0.76 -4.89 -10.53
C ILE A 125 -0.21 -3.48 -10.35
N VAL A 126 0.91 -3.16 -11.01
CA VAL A 126 1.63 -1.89 -10.85
C VAL A 126 1.75 -1.18 -12.18
N GLN A 127 1.41 0.10 -12.19
CA GLN A 127 1.60 1.03 -13.30
C GLN A 127 2.61 2.10 -12.89
N PHE A 128 3.60 2.36 -13.74
CA PHE A 128 4.55 3.44 -13.59
C PHE A 128 4.14 4.60 -14.48
N MET A 129 4.22 5.83 -13.98
CA MET A 129 3.87 7.03 -14.70
C MET A 129 4.91 8.12 -14.43
N SER A 130 5.46 8.69 -15.49
CA SER A 130 6.34 9.86 -15.41
C SER A 130 5.68 10.99 -16.18
N MET A 131 5.27 12.07 -15.49
CA MET A 131 4.60 13.22 -16.10
C MET A 131 5.61 14.32 -16.41
N SER A 132 5.67 14.78 -17.66
CA SER A 132 6.52 15.89 -18.01
C SER A 132 5.99 17.21 -17.43
N VAL A 133 6.88 17.97 -16.78
CA VAL A 133 6.60 19.31 -16.26
C VAL A 133 6.94 20.41 -17.25
N ASP A 134 7.51 20.06 -18.39
CA ASP A 134 7.82 20.96 -19.51
C ASP A 134 7.19 20.46 -20.83
N PRO A 135 5.86 20.27 -20.87
CA PRO A 135 5.19 19.65 -22.01
C PRO A 135 5.27 20.45 -23.29
N GLU A 136 5.61 21.74 -23.23
CA GLU A 136 5.83 22.60 -24.39
C GLU A 136 7.08 22.18 -25.17
N ARG A 137 8.12 21.69 -24.50
CA ARG A 137 9.33 21.13 -25.10
C ARG A 137 9.24 19.63 -25.27
N ASP A 138 8.60 18.95 -24.33
CA ASP A 138 8.50 17.50 -24.25
C ASP A 138 7.31 16.99 -25.07
N SER A 139 7.36 17.20 -26.39
CA SER A 139 6.38 16.62 -27.31
C SER A 139 6.49 15.09 -27.37
N VAL A 140 5.48 14.41 -27.92
CA VAL A 140 5.45 12.94 -28.04
C VAL A 140 6.72 12.36 -28.68
N PRO A 141 7.23 12.90 -29.80
CA PRO A 141 8.50 12.41 -30.36
C PRO A 141 9.68 12.55 -29.39
N VAL A 142 9.76 13.66 -28.65
CA VAL A 142 10.85 13.95 -27.73
C VAL A 142 10.83 13.00 -26.53
N ILE A 143 9.67 12.78 -25.90
CA ILE A 143 9.55 11.84 -24.79
C ILE A 143 9.75 10.39 -25.24
N ARG A 144 9.41 10.04 -26.49
CA ARG A 144 9.70 8.74 -27.09
C ARG A 144 11.20 8.51 -27.25
N GLU A 145 11.93 9.51 -27.75
CA GLU A 145 13.37 9.45 -27.89
C GLU A 145 14.03 9.30 -26.51
N TYR A 146 13.56 10.07 -25.52
CA TYR A 146 14.03 9.97 -24.14
C TYR A 146 13.77 8.56 -23.56
N ALA A 147 12.57 8.00 -23.78
CA ALA A 147 12.22 6.65 -23.34
C ALA A 147 13.19 5.60 -23.92
N ASN A 148 13.48 5.70 -25.22
CA ASN A 148 14.41 4.80 -25.91
C ASN A 148 15.84 4.93 -25.37
N LYS A 149 16.30 6.17 -25.14
CA LYS A 149 17.64 6.46 -24.60
C LYS A 149 17.82 5.94 -23.16
N MET A 150 16.73 5.92 -22.39
CA MET A 150 16.72 5.50 -20.98
C MET A 150 16.31 4.04 -20.78
N ASP A 151 16.14 3.27 -21.86
CA ASP A 151 15.69 1.88 -21.84
C ASP A 151 14.40 1.67 -21.03
N VAL A 152 13.43 2.58 -21.19
CA VAL A 152 12.13 2.49 -20.51
C VAL A 152 11.31 1.35 -21.13
N ILE A 153 10.94 0.37 -20.30
CA ILE A 153 10.08 -0.74 -20.73
C ILE A 153 8.61 -0.25 -20.74
N GLY A 154 8.05 -0.07 -21.93
CA GLY A 154 6.74 0.56 -22.13
C GLY A 154 5.52 -0.25 -21.69
N ASP A 155 5.67 -1.53 -21.31
CA ASP A 155 4.55 -2.44 -21.00
C ASP A 155 3.65 -1.90 -19.88
N ASN A 156 4.25 -1.34 -18.84
CA ASN A 156 3.55 -0.76 -17.69
C ASN A 156 4.18 0.54 -17.21
N TRP A 157 4.93 1.23 -18.06
CA TRP A 157 5.51 2.52 -17.74
C TRP A 157 5.24 3.54 -18.85
N TRP A 158 4.47 4.55 -18.52
CA TRP A 158 4.11 5.63 -19.42
C TRP A 158 4.89 6.91 -19.07
N LEU A 159 5.58 7.45 -20.08
CA LEU A 159 6.05 8.83 -20.07
C LEU A 159 4.96 9.69 -20.69
N LEU A 160 4.48 10.68 -19.94
CA LEU A 160 3.25 11.40 -20.25
C LEU A 160 3.53 12.88 -20.50
N THR A 161 2.87 13.41 -21.53
CA THR A 161 2.86 14.84 -21.84
C THR A 161 1.43 15.31 -22.10
N GLY A 162 1.19 16.62 -22.07
CA GLY A 162 -0.13 17.16 -22.29
C GLY A 162 -0.25 18.64 -21.96
N ASN A 163 -1.43 19.05 -21.48
CA ASN A 163 -1.63 20.44 -21.09
C ASN A 163 -0.88 20.75 -19.78
N ARG A 164 -0.05 21.80 -19.79
CA ARG A 164 0.77 22.23 -18.68
C ARG A 164 -0.06 22.52 -17.43
N ASP A 165 -1.11 23.31 -17.55
CA ASP A 165 -1.94 23.72 -16.42
C ASP A 165 -2.61 22.53 -15.76
N SER A 166 -3.04 21.54 -16.56
CA SER A 166 -3.63 20.30 -16.04
C SER A 166 -2.62 19.47 -15.26
N ILE A 167 -1.38 19.37 -15.76
CA ILE A 167 -0.30 18.64 -15.08
C ILE A 167 0.07 19.33 -13.76
N TYR A 168 0.25 20.65 -13.77
CA TYR A 168 0.58 21.42 -12.58
C TYR A 168 -0.55 21.39 -11.55
N LYS A 169 -1.80 21.54 -12.00
CA LYS A 169 -2.97 21.39 -11.12
C LYS A 169 -3.01 20.01 -10.47
N PHE A 170 -2.77 18.96 -11.24
CA PHE A 170 -2.71 17.61 -10.71
C PHE A 170 -1.57 17.45 -9.70
N ALA A 171 -0.37 17.95 -10.01
CA ALA A 171 0.80 17.87 -9.13
C ALA A 171 0.59 18.57 -7.78
N PHE A 172 0.00 19.78 -7.78
CA PHE A 172 -0.12 20.61 -6.58
C PHE A 172 -1.44 20.43 -5.83
N GLU A 173 -2.56 20.22 -6.54
CA GLU A 173 -3.87 20.13 -5.91
C GLU A 173 -4.28 18.70 -5.59
N GLU A 174 -4.00 17.74 -6.48
CA GLU A 174 -4.46 16.37 -6.33
C GLU A 174 -3.45 15.50 -5.57
N VAL A 175 -2.18 15.51 -5.98
CA VAL A 175 -1.14 14.71 -5.30
C VAL A 175 -0.31 15.52 -4.30
N LYS A 176 -0.44 16.86 -4.26
CA LYS A 176 0.19 17.77 -3.29
C LYS A 176 1.67 17.48 -3.07
N VAL A 177 2.41 17.38 -4.17
CA VAL A 177 3.83 17.02 -4.18
C VAL A 177 4.71 17.97 -3.38
N ASP A 178 4.29 19.23 -3.20
CA ASP A 178 4.95 20.29 -2.44
C ASP A 178 4.85 20.12 -0.92
N LYS A 179 3.70 19.65 -0.42
CA LYS A 179 3.37 19.69 1.03
C LYS A 179 4.24 18.80 1.90
N PHE A 180 4.72 17.68 1.36
CA PHE A 180 5.50 16.71 2.12
C PHE A 180 6.96 16.68 1.66
N SER A 181 7.44 17.78 1.05
CA SER A 181 8.81 17.93 0.62
C SER A 181 9.69 18.49 1.74
N GLU A 182 10.87 17.87 1.94
CA GLU A 182 11.92 18.45 2.78
C GLU A 182 12.59 19.64 2.07
N GLU A 183 12.55 19.63 0.72
CA GLU A 183 13.05 20.73 -0.11
C GLU A 183 11.87 21.52 -0.70
N PRO A 184 12.02 22.85 -0.83
CA PRO A 184 11.01 23.70 -1.47
C PRO A 184 10.80 23.27 -2.93
N VAL A 185 9.56 23.04 -3.32
CA VAL A 185 9.19 22.82 -4.72
C VAL A 185 8.79 24.16 -5.31
N SER A 186 9.48 24.59 -6.39
CA SER A 186 9.14 25.84 -7.07
C SER A 186 7.75 25.73 -7.72
N PRO A 187 6.85 26.71 -7.49
CA PRO A 187 5.56 26.74 -8.17
C PRO A 187 5.65 26.86 -9.70
N ASP A 188 6.74 27.49 -10.17
CA ASP A 188 6.95 27.73 -11.60
C ASP A 188 7.50 26.50 -12.34
N PHE A 189 8.13 25.59 -11.57
CA PHE A 189 8.74 24.40 -12.12
C PHE A 189 8.79 23.28 -11.07
N VAL A 190 8.03 22.21 -11.29
CA VAL A 190 7.98 21.05 -10.38
C VAL A 190 9.28 20.26 -10.52
N HIS A 191 10.33 20.70 -9.82
CA HIS A 191 11.60 19.98 -9.76
C HIS A 191 11.66 19.22 -8.44
N THR A 192 11.27 17.95 -8.47
CA THR A 192 11.21 17.11 -7.27
C THR A 192 11.87 15.76 -7.51
N SER A 193 12.58 15.26 -6.50
CA SER A 193 13.14 13.91 -6.48
C SER A 193 12.13 12.85 -6.03
N ARG A 194 10.84 13.17 -5.96
CA ARG A 194 9.85 12.32 -5.30
C ARG A 194 9.15 11.36 -6.22
N PHE A 195 8.99 10.15 -5.74
CA PHE A 195 8.03 9.18 -6.23
C PHE A 195 6.78 9.22 -5.34
N VAL A 196 5.61 9.32 -5.96
CA VAL A 196 4.31 9.32 -5.29
C VAL A 196 3.66 7.96 -5.47
N LEU A 197 3.25 7.34 -4.38
CA LEU A 197 2.54 6.06 -4.39
C LEU A 197 1.05 6.31 -4.28
N ILE A 198 0.29 5.83 -5.26
CA ILE A 198 -1.17 5.93 -5.33
C ILE A 198 -1.73 4.50 -5.34
N ASP A 199 -2.77 4.25 -4.54
CA ASP A 199 -3.36 2.93 -4.42
C ASP A 199 -4.45 2.65 -5.46
N LYS A 200 -5.03 1.45 -5.39
CA LYS A 200 -6.10 0.94 -6.26
C LYS A 200 -7.35 1.83 -6.26
N ASN A 201 -7.56 2.63 -5.20
CA ASN A 201 -8.67 3.55 -5.03
C ASN A 201 -8.34 4.99 -5.44
N MET A 202 -7.18 5.21 -6.08
CA MET A 202 -6.66 6.53 -6.46
C MET A 202 -6.38 7.44 -5.25
N GLN A 203 -5.95 6.88 -4.12
CA GLN A 203 -5.59 7.61 -2.92
C GLN A 203 -4.08 7.62 -2.71
N VAL A 204 -3.51 8.76 -2.33
CA VAL A 204 -2.08 8.89 -2.08
C VAL A 204 -1.70 8.17 -0.79
N ARG A 205 -0.75 7.25 -0.89
CA ARG A 205 -0.29 6.38 0.20
C ARG A 205 1.15 6.66 0.64
N GLY A 206 1.90 7.43 -0.12
CA GLY A 206 3.27 7.78 0.27
C GLY A 206 4.01 8.66 -0.69
N TYR A 207 5.07 9.28 -0.15
CA TYR A 207 6.05 10.05 -0.90
C TYR A 207 7.43 9.51 -0.55
N TYR A 208 8.25 9.25 -1.57
CA TYR A 208 9.54 8.57 -1.42
C TYR A 208 10.60 9.34 -2.18
N ASN A 209 11.78 9.48 -1.59
CA ASN A 209 12.90 10.08 -2.31
C ASN A 209 13.43 9.07 -3.35
N GLY A 210 13.24 9.37 -4.64
CA GLY A 210 13.68 8.53 -5.74
C GLY A 210 15.20 8.43 -5.92
N LEU A 211 15.98 9.25 -5.21
CA LEU A 211 17.44 9.21 -5.21
C LEU A 211 18.02 8.45 -4.02
N ASP A 212 17.19 8.10 -3.02
CA ASP A 212 17.63 7.39 -1.82
C ASP A 212 17.24 5.90 -1.87
N SER A 213 18.24 5.03 -1.75
CA SER A 213 18.05 3.57 -1.81
C SER A 213 17.18 3.02 -0.68
N ALA A 214 17.26 3.60 0.53
CA ALA A 214 16.43 3.17 1.66
C ALA A 214 14.96 3.54 1.42
N SER A 215 14.71 4.73 0.87
CA SER A 215 13.38 5.19 0.48
C SER A 215 12.77 4.32 -0.62
N LEU A 216 13.57 3.93 -1.63
CA LEU A 216 13.13 3.03 -2.70
C LEU A 216 12.81 1.62 -2.20
N LEU A 217 13.63 1.08 -1.28
CA LEU A 217 13.34 -0.19 -0.64
C LEU A 217 12.04 -0.13 0.18
N LYS A 218 11.80 0.98 0.88
CA LYS A 218 10.55 1.23 1.60
C LYS A 218 9.37 1.29 0.63
N LEU A 219 9.49 2.01 -0.49
CA LEU A 219 8.48 2.06 -1.54
C LEU A 219 8.11 0.66 -2.05
N ALA A 220 9.10 -0.16 -2.38
CA ALA A 220 8.88 -1.53 -2.85
C ALA A 220 8.13 -2.40 -1.81
N LYS A 221 8.47 -2.28 -0.53
CA LYS A 221 7.77 -2.95 0.57
C LYS A 221 6.33 -2.46 0.71
N ASP A 222 6.12 -1.14 0.66
CA ASP A 222 4.82 -0.51 0.81
C ASP A 222 3.88 -0.89 -0.34
N VAL A 223 4.39 -1.02 -1.57
CA VAL A 223 3.65 -1.59 -2.70
C VAL A 223 3.20 -3.02 -2.38
N GLY A 224 4.11 -3.87 -1.89
CA GLY A 224 3.77 -5.23 -1.47
C GLY A 224 2.66 -5.27 -0.40
N TYR A 225 2.69 -4.38 0.56
CA TYR A 225 1.66 -4.29 1.60
C TYR A 225 0.31 -3.84 1.04
N ILE A 226 0.27 -2.84 0.15
CA ILE A 226 -0.96 -2.39 -0.51
C ILE A 226 -1.55 -3.48 -1.40
N MET A 227 -0.70 -4.32 -2.04
CA MET A 227 -1.18 -5.47 -2.80
C MET A 227 -1.96 -6.46 -1.93
N LEU A 228 -1.54 -6.64 -0.68
CA LEU A 228 -2.18 -7.53 0.31
C LEU A 228 -3.34 -6.87 1.04
N GLU A 229 -3.51 -5.55 0.93
CA GLU A 229 -4.61 -4.82 1.57
C GLU A 229 -5.95 -5.29 1.01
N LYS A 230 -6.78 -5.86 1.90
CA LYS A 230 -8.15 -6.27 1.55
C LYS A 230 -9.05 -5.05 1.54
N ASP A 231 -9.86 -4.91 0.50
CA ASP A 231 -10.90 -3.89 0.46
C ASP A 231 -11.79 -3.99 1.71
N LYS A 232 -11.87 -2.92 2.50
CA LYS A 232 -12.72 -2.85 3.70
C LYS A 232 -14.19 -3.20 3.44
N LYS A 233 -14.66 -3.09 2.20
CA LYS A 233 -16.01 -3.47 1.78
C LYS A 233 -16.24 -4.99 1.70
N ARG A 234 -15.19 -5.79 1.64
CA ARG A 234 -15.31 -7.25 1.68
C ARG A 234 -15.35 -7.68 3.14
N LYS A 235 -16.55 -7.81 3.71
CA LYS A 235 -16.75 -8.40 5.03
C LYS A 235 -15.92 -9.68 5.10
N SER A 236 -14.93 -9.74 5.98
CA SER A 236 -14.20 -10.97 6.30
C SER A 236 -15.16 -11.89 7.07
N GLY A 237 -16.04 -12.58 6.37
CA GLY A 237 -17.15 -13.30 6.97
C GLY A 237 -16.75 -14.43 7.92
N ILE A 238 -15.53 -14.98 7.77
CA ILE A 238 -15.09 -16.12 8.59
C ILE A 238 -14.43 -15.67 9.89
N PHE A 239 -13.55 -14.67 9.86
CA PHE A 239 -12.85 -14.21 11.06
C PHE A 239 -13.77 -13.49 12.06
N GLN A 240 -14.72 -12.69 11.53
CA GLN A 240 -15.72 -12.02 12.35
C GLN A 240 -16.68 -13.05 12.97
N GLN A 241 -17.05 -14.09 12.22
CA GLN A 241 -17.86 -15.20 12.73
C GLN A 241 -17.15 -16.00 13.84
N ILE A 242 -15.83 -16.21 13.73
CA ILE A 242 -15.03 -16.88 14.79
C ILE A 242 -14.97 -16.01 16.05
N ILE A 243 -14.82 -14.69 15.90
CA ILE A 243 -14.80 -13.75 17.04
C ILE A 243 -16.21 -13.66 17.66
N ASP A 244 -17.26 -13.61 16.86
CA ASP A 244 -18.65 -13.59 17.32
C ASP A 244 -19.04 -14.91 18.01
N LEU A 245 -18.37 -16.02 17.69
CA LEU A 245 -18.54 -17.33 18.35
C LEU A 245 -17.57 -17.54 19.54
N SER A 246 -16.76 -16.57 19.91
CA SER A 246 -15.78 -16.71 21.02
C SER A 246 -16.44 -17.05 22.36
N TRP A 247 -17.66 -16.57 22.61
CA TRP A 247 -18.47 -16.94 23.77
C TRP A 247 -18.83 -18.43 23.80
N LEU A 248 -19.00 -19.08 22.65
CA LEU A 248 -19.29 -20.50 22.53
C LEU A 248 -18.11 -21.35 22.97
N TRP A 249 -16.89 -20.93 22.65
CA TRP A 249 -15.66 -21.57 23.10
C TRP A 249 -15.48 -21.48 24.62
N LEU A 250 -15.91 -20.36 25.23
CA LEU A 250 -15.93 -20.22 26.68
C LEU A 250 -16.91 -21.22 27.35
N ILE A 251 -18.10 -21.37 26.77
CA ILE A 251 -19.08 -22.34 27.27
C ILE A 251 -18.55 -23.78 27.13
N ILE A 252 -17.96 -24.13 25.99
CA ILE A 252 -17.33 -25.45 25.78
C ILE A 252 -16.24 -25.71 26.79
N ALA A 253 -15.37 -24.73 27.06
CA ALA A 253 -14.31 -24.85 28.05
C ALA A 253 -14.86 -25.07 29.47
N VAL A 254 -15.94 -24.38 29.85
CA VAL A 254 -16.62 -24.55 31.15
C VAL A 254 -17.27 -25.93 31.24
N LEU A 255 -17.93 -26.42 30.18
CA LEU A 255 -18.55 -27.74 30.16
C LEU A 255 -17.50 -28.85 30.24
N ILE A 256 -16.38 -28.75 29.53
CA ILE A 256 -15.29 -29.71 29.61
C ILE A 256 -14.67 -29.69 31.02
N GLY A 257 -14.44 -28.54 31.60
CA GLY A 257 -13.92 -28.37 32.97
C GLY A 257 -14.87 -28.97 33.99
N GLY A 258 -16.19 -28.74 33.87
CA GLY A 258 -17.23 -29.29 34.71
C GLY A 258 -17.30 -30.83 34.60
N PHE A 259 -17.21 -31.38 33.38
CA PHE A 259 -17.20 -32.80 33.11
C PHE A 259 -15.96 -33.48 33.73
N VAL A 260 -14.78 -32.91 33.55
CA VAL A 260 -13.56 -33.43 34.16
C VAL A 260 -13.62 -33.37 35.67
N TYR A 261 -14.16 -32.31 36.24
CA TYR A 261 -14.37 -32.19 37.68
C TYR A 261 -15.34 -33.22 38.22
N TYR A 262 -16.50 -33.43 37.55
CA TYR A 262 -17.50 -34.42 37.92
C TYR A 262 -16.94 -35.84 37.90
N PHE A 263 -16.24 -36.22 36.83
CA PHE A 263 -15.59 -37.54 36.74
C PHE A 263 -14.45 -37.76 37.73
N SER A 264 -13.70 -36.73 38.05
CA SER A 264 -12.62 -36.83 39.08
C SER A 264 -13.21 -36.98 40.49
N SER A 265 -14.34 -36.32 40.77
CA SER A 265 -15.05 -36.36 42.04
C SER A 265 -15.74 -37.72 42.27
N THR A 266 -16.30 -38.32 41.22
CA THR A 266 -16.95 -39.65 41.31
C THR A 266 -15.93 -40.80 41.47
N ARG A 267 -14.69 -40.63 40.92
CA ARG A 267 -13.61 -41.62 41.15
C ARG A 267 -13.00 -41.59 42.54
N GLN A 268 -13.25 -40.58 43.35
CA GLN A 268 -12.76 -40.50 44.75
C GLN A 268 -13.75 -41.11 45.77
N LYS A 269 -14.97 -41.47 45.33
CA LYS A 269 -16.02 -42.06 46.20
C LYS A 269 -16.17 -43.57 46.06
N ASN A 270 -15.43 -44.17 45.12
CA ASN A 270 -15.25 -45.62 44.99
C ASN A 270 -13.80 -46.01 45.25
#